data_b6c5c16008f0a0060461d1e180d726e4
#
_entry.id   b6c5c16008f0a0060461d1e180d726e4
#
_cell.length_a   1.000
_cell.length_b   1.000
_cell.length_c   1.000
_cell.angle_alpha   90.00
_cell.angle_beta   90.00
_cell.angle_gamma   90.00
#
_symmetry.space_group_name_H-M   'P 1'
#
loop_
_entity.id
_entity.type
_entity.pdbx_description
1 polymer ?
#
loop_
_entity_poly.entity_id
_entity_poly.type
_entity_poly.pdbx_seq_one_letter_code
_entity_poly.pdbx_strand_id
1 'polypeptide(L)'
;AWTTMNTLRTVGSTIGMPTILQENLVWSDRVSTVRGLHAQAPPHAQAKLVGVLVGRVLDVVVDIRRGSSTFGQHIAIELTAAGGEMLYVPSGFLHGYRTLEANTLVQYKMDALYAPASEIAVRFDDPCLGIDWGVGADACVVSDKDLEATGFSGFESPFAYASAQ
;
A
#
# COMPACT_ATOMS: atom_id res chain seq x y z
N ALA A 1 -23.84 15.04 -10.05
CA ALA A 1 -22.55 14.48 -9.79
C ALA A 1 -22.58 13.37 -8.71
N TRP A 2 -23.40 12.33 -8.88
CA TRP A 2 -23.49 11.17 -7.97
C TRP A 2 -23.18 9.85 -8.71
N THR A 3 -22.12 9.86 -9.53
CA THR A 3 -21.75 8.71 -10.38
C THR A 3 -20.78 7.74 -9.69
N THR A 4 -20.31 8.02 -8.48
CA THR A 4 -19.15 7.37 -7.88
C THR A 4 -19.42 5.95 -7.34
N MET A 5 -20.59 5.66 -6.80
CA MET A 5 -20.86 4.33 -6.22
C MET A 5 -21.03 3.21 -7.28
N ASN A 6 -21.64 3.52 -8.41
CA ASN A 6 -21.79 2.55 -9.50
C ASN A 6 -20.47 2.30 -10.24
N THR A 7 -19.60 3.30 -10.31
CA THR A 7 -18.28 3.18 -10.94
C THR A 7 -17.35 2.25 -10.14
N LEU A 8 -17.35 2.31 -8.82
CA LEU A 8 -16.54 1.42 -7.98
C LEU A 8 -16.96 -0.05 -8.08
N ARG A 9 -18.27 -0.34 -8.14
CA ARG A 9 -18.75 -1.70 -8.41
C ARG A 9 -18.31 -2.21 -9.78
N THR A 10 -18.38 -1.37 -10.80
CA THR A 10 -17.96 -1.72 -12.17
C THR A 10 -16.45 -1.92 -12.25
N VAL A 11 -15.66 -1.02 -11.68
CA VAL A 11 -14.19 -1.16 -11.61
C VAL A 11 -13.81 -2.40 -10.80
N GLY A 12 -14.42 -2.62 -9.64
CA GLY A 12 -14.19 -3.79 -8.81
C GLY A 12 -14.46 -5.11 -9.55
N SER A 13 -15.58 -5.19 -10.30
CA SER A 13 -15.88 -6.37 -11.10
C SER A 13 -14.93 -6.57 -12.29
N THR A 14 -14.43 -5.49 -12.89
CA THR A 14 -13.52 -5.54 -14.04
C THR A 14 -12.11 -5.99 -13.62
N ILE A 15 -11.63 -5.56 -12.47
CA ILE A 15 -10.30 -5.94 -11.95
C ILE A 15 -10.34 -7.14 -11.00
N GLY A 16 -11.53 -7.77 -10.85
CA GLY A 16 -11.69 -8.92 -9.95
C GLY A 16 -11.57 -8.57 -8.46
N MET A 17 -11.74 -7.30 -8.09
CA MET A 17 -11.71 -6.89 -6.69
C MET A 17 -12.95 -7.45 -5.96
N PRO A 18 -12.75 -8.17 -4.85
CA PRO A 18 -13.85 -8.73 -4.07
C PRO A 18 -14.64 -7.65 -3.32
N THR A 19 -15.64 -8.07 -2.58
CA THR A 19 -16.47 -7.17 -1.77
C THR A 19 -15.62 -6.39 -0.76
N ILE A 20 -15.80 -5.07 -0.70
CA ILE A 20 -15.15 -4.23 0.32
C ILE A 20 -15.79 -4.51 1.68
N LEU A 21 -14.96 -4.89 2.64
CA LEU A 21 -15.35 -5.19 4.02
C LEU A 21 -14.93 -4.12 5.02
N GLN A 22 -13.90 -3.33 4.70
CA GLN A 22 -13.40 -2.28 5.57
C GLN A 22 -12.98 -1.05 4.75
N GLU A 23 -13.20 0.12 5.32
CA GLU A 23 -12.73 1.40 4.78
C GLU A 23 -12.04 2.19 5.89
N ASN A 24 -10.87 2.74 5.59
CA ASN A 24 -10.12 3.61 6.49
C ASN A 24 -9.84 4.95 5.80
N LEU A 25 -9.96 6.02 6.56
CA LEU A 25 -9.50 7.36 6.20
C LEU A 25 -8.30 7.72 7.10
N VAL A 26 -7.20 8.09 6.49
CA VAL A 26 -5.96 8.39 7.22
C VAL A 26 -5.52 9.80 6.92
N TRP A 27 -5.57 10.64 7.95
CA TRP A 27 -5.09 12.00 7.91
C TRP A 27 -3.61 12.09 8.29
N SER A 28 -2.84 12.86 7.55
CA SER A 28 -1.43 13.17 7.83
C SER A 28 -1.24 14.68 7.72
N ASP A 29 -0.92 15.31 8.85
CA ASP A 29 -0.77 16.77 8.97
C ASP A 29 0.55 17.30 8.39
N ARG A 30 1.57 16.44 8.28
CA ARG A 30 2.92 16.80 7.84
C ARG A 30 3.25 16.24 6.47
N VAL A 31 4.03 16.99 5.70
CA VAL A 31 4.73 16.52 4.51
C VAL A 31 5.79 15.48 4.89
N SER A 32 6.15 14.60 3.96
CA SER A 32 7.11 13.51 4.17
C SER A 32 6.73 12.53 5.29
N THR A 33 5.44 12.42 5.63
CA THR A 33 4.96 11.33 6.48
C THR A 33 4.96 10.05 5.67
N VAL A 34 5.71 9.04 6.14
CA VAL A 34 5.74 7.70 5.55
C VAL A 34 4.90 6.76 6.41
N ARG A 35 4.10 5.93 5.75
CA ARG A 35 3.36 4.82 6.35
C ARG A 35 3.61 3.57 5.54
N GLY A 36 4.11 2.53 6.17
CA GLY A 36 4.44 1.27 5.52
C GLY A 36 5.90 0.87 5.70
N LEU A 37 6.29 -0.21 5.06
CA LEU A 37 5.55 -1.03 4.09
C LEU A 37 4.75 -2.14 4.80
N HIS A 38 3.46 -2.28 4.48
CA HIS A 38 2.58 -3.21 5.20
C HIS A 38 1.78 -4.13 4.27
N ALA A 39 1.57 -5.37 4.72
CA ALA A 39 0.61 -6.33 4.17
C ALA A 39 -0.08 -7.11 5.29
N GLN A 40 -1.02 -7.99 4.96
CA GLN A 40 -1.54 -9.01 5.87
C GLN A 40 -1.31 -10.40 5.27
N ALA A 41 -0.77 -11.31 6.11
CA ALA A 41 -0.55 -12.71 5.76
C ALA A 41 -1.87 -13.51 5.69
N PRO A 42 -1.93 -14.61 4.92
CA PRO A 42 -3.00 -15.58 5.06
C PRO A 42 -3.14 -16.07 6.52
N PRO A 43 -4.37 -16.40 7.00
CA PRO A 43 -5.62 -16.46 6.23
C PRO A 43 -6.32 -15.11 6.04
N HIS A 44 -5.76 -14.01 6.54
CA HIS A 44 -6.34 -12.67 6.50
C HIS A 44 -5.68 -11.78 5.43
N ALA A 45 -5.16 -12.41 4.35
CA ALA A 45 -4.58 -11.67 3.22
C ALA A 45 -5.56 -10.60 2.71
N GLN A 46 -5.04 -9.42 2.43
CA GLN A 46 -5.87 -8.25 2.15
C GLN A 46 -5.42 -7.56 0.86
N ALA A 47 -6.35 -7.37 -0.06
CA ALA A 47 -6.18 -6.44 -1.16
C ALA A 47 -6.70 -5.05 -0.77
N LYS A 48 -6.13 -4.01 -1.38
CA LYS A 48 -6.46 -2.62 -1.08
C LYS A 48 -6.77 -1.86 -2.37
N LEU A 49 -7.75 -0.97 -2.31
CA LEU A 49 -7.95 0.08 -3.30
C LEU A 49 -7.65 1.41 -2.61
N VAL A 50 -6.60 2.08 -3.04
CA VAL A 50 -6.03 3.27 -2.39
C VAL A 50 -6.30 4.49 -3.23
N GLY A 51 -6.78 5.57 -2.63
CA GLY A 51 -6.99 6.85 -3.29
C GLY A 51 -6.68 8.02 -2.37
N VAL A 52 -6.48 9.19 -2.94
CA VAL A 52 -6.23 10.44 -2.21
C VAL A 52 -7.46 11.32 -2.29
N LEU A 53 -8.00 11.75 -1.14
CA LEU A 53 -9.14 12.64 -1.06
C LEU A 53 -8.74 14.10 -0.88
N VAL A 54 -7.57 14.36 -0.25
CA VAL A 54 -6.99 15.70 -0.09
C VAL A 54 -5.47 15.57 -0.22
N GLY A 55 -4.84 16.49 -0.96
CA GLY A 55 -3.39 16.52 -1.15
C GLY A 55 -2.90 15.50 -2.18
N ARG A 56 -1.68 14.97 -1.98
CA ARG A 56 -1.04 13.99 -2.85
C ARG A 56 0.00 13.15 -2.11
N VAL A 57 0.25 11.94 -2.62
CA VAL A 57 1.22 11.01 -2.07
C VAL A 57 2.09 10.40 -3.18
N LEU A 58 3.29 9.99 -2.82
CA LEU A 58 4.04 8.97 -3.55
C LEU A 58 3.64 7.62 -2.97
N ASP A 59 2.89 6.84 -3.73
CA ASP A 59 2.40 5.52 -3.35
C ASP A 59 3.35 4.44 -3.86
N VAL A 60 3.67 3.46 -3.03
CA VAL A 60 4.69 2.43 -3.32
C VAL A 60 4.11 1.05 -3.06
N VAL A 61 4.33 0.16 -4.02
CA VAL A 61 3.89 -1.25 -3.96
C VAL A 61 5.07 -2.15 -4.28
N VAL A 62 5.34 -3.16 -3.43
CA VAL A 62 6.43 -4.12 -3.58
C VAL A 62 5.90 -5.53 -3.73
N ASP A 63 6.31 -6.26 -4.76
CA ASP A 63 5.94 -7.67 -4.94
C ASP A 63 6.68 -8.56 -3.92
N ILE A 64 5.91 -9.27 -3.08
CA ILE A 64 6.45 -10.22 -2.11
C ILE A 64 6.03 -11.67 -2.39
N ARG A 65 5.57 -12.01 -3.57
CA ARG A 65 5.15 -13.37 -3.92
C ARG A 65 6.37 -14.22 -4.33
N ARG A 66 6.72 -15.21 -3.53
CA ARG A 66 7.83 -16.13 -3.81
C ARG A 66 7.64 -16.82 -5.16
N GLY A 67 8.68 -16.85 -5.97
CA GLY A 67 8.65 -17.41 -7.33
C GLY A 67 8.11 -16.44 -8.39
N SER A 68 7.71 -15.24 -8.03
CA SER A 68 7.43 -14.18 -9.00
C SER A 68 8.73 -13.67 -9.64
N SER A 69 8.70 -13.40 -10.94
CA SER A 69 9.81 -12.75 -11.65
C SER A 69 10.08 -11.31 -11.19
N THR A 70 9.13 -10.74 -10.46
CA THR A 70 9.21 -9.37 -9.89
C THR A 70 9.33 -9.37 -8.37
N PHE A 71 9.66 -10.52 -7.74
CA PHE A 71 9.86 -10.58 -6.29
C PHE A 71 10.90 -9.55 -5.84
N GLY A 72 10.55 -8.72 -4.85
CA GLY A 72 11.37 -7.62 -4.33
C GLY A 72 11.41 -6.38 -5.22
N GLN A 73 10.83 -6.40 -6.42
CA GLN A 73 10.70 -5.20 -7.24
C GLN A 73 9.51 -4.36 -6.78
N HIS A 74 9.61 -3.05 -6.99
CA HIS A 74 8.58 -2.11 -6.61
C HIS A 74 8.16 -1.22 -7.78
N ILE A 75 6.98 -0.65 -7.65
CA ILE A 75 6.52 0.53 -8.40
C ILE A 75 6.31 1.67 -7.42
N ALA A 76 6.59 2.89 -7.88
CA ALA A 76 6.26 4.11 -7.16
C ALA A 76 5.45 5.01 -8.10
N ILE A 77 4.30 5.48 -7.64
CA ILE A 77 3.38 6.29 -8.44
C ILE A 77 2.82 7.44 -7.60
N GLU A 78 2.71 8.61 -8.19
CA GLU A 78 2.05 9.73 -7.55
C GLU A 78 0.53 9.59 -7.69
N LEU A 79 -0.19 9.64 -6.56
CA LEU A 79 -1.65 9.73 -6.51
C LEU A 79 -2.06 11.09 -5.98
N THR A 80 -3.07 11.70 -6.60
CA THR A 80 -3.51 13.05 -6.28
C THR A 80 -5.02 13.14 -6.10
N ALA A 81 -5.47 14.01 -5.18
CA ALA A 81 -6.89 14.28 -5.04
C ALA A 81 -7.50 14.91 -6.31
N ALA A 82 -6.72 15.71 -7.02
CA ALA A 82 -7.17 16.39 -8.24
C ALA A 82 -7.32 15.42 -9.44
N GLY A 83 -6.47 14.39 -9.51
CA GLY A 83 -6.53 13.37 -10.55
C GLY A 83 -7.66 12.37 -10.33
N GLY A 84 -7.99 12.08 -9.07
CA GLY A 84 -9.06 11.13 -8.70
C GLY A 84 -8.73 9.67 -9.02
N GLU A 85 -7.48 9.37 -9.36
CA GLU A 85 -7.00 8.03 -9.61
C GLU A 85 -6.97 7.18 -8.33
N MET A 86 -7.18 5.90 -8.49
CA MET A 86 -7.06 4.93 -7.39
C MET A 86 -6.15 3.78 -7.81
N LEU A 87 -5.26 3.37 -6.90
CA LEU A 87 -4.36 2.24 -7.09
C LEU A 87 -4.95 0.98 -6.47
N TYR A 88 -5.06 -0.08 -7.26
CA TYR A 88 -5.38 -1.41 -6.77
C TYR A 88 -4.10 -2.16 -6.39
N VAL A 89 -4.00 -2.56 -5.13
CA VAL A 89 -2.90 -3.34 -4.57
C VAL A 89 -3.44 -4.73 -4.23
N PRO A 90 -3.13 -5.77 -5.01
CA PRO A 90 -3.56 -7.13 -4.71
C PRO A 90 -2.95 -7.66 -3.40
N SER A 91 -3.52 -8.71 -2.83
CA SER A 91 -2.85 -9.49 -1.79
C SER A 91 -1.53 -10.08 -2.32
N GLY A 92 -0.50 -10.18 -1.46
CA GLY A 92 0.84 -10.62 -1.87
C GLY A 92 1.76 -9.47 -2.29
N PHE A 93 1.36 -8.24 -2.01
CA PHE A 93 2.19 -7.06 -2.16
C PHE A 93 2.27 -6.28 -0.84
N LEU A 94 3.46 -5.76 -0.52
CA LEU A 94 3.60 -4.71 0.50
C LEU A 94 3.14 -3.38 -0.10
N HIS A 95 2.56 -2.55 0.74
CA HIS A 95 2.08 -1.23 0.38
C HIS A 95 2.53 -0.19 1.40
N GLY A 96 2.88 0.96 0.91
CA GLY A 96 3.17 2.15 1.72
C GLY A 96 3.08 3.41 0.88
N TYR A 97 3.12 4.55 1.53
CA TYR A 97 3.16 5.84 0.85
C TYR A 97 3.94 6.89 1.64
N ARG A 98 4.38 7.93 0.95
CA ARG A 98 4.89 9.18 1.53
C ARG A 98 4.00 10.34 1.13
N THR A 99 3.60 11.20 2.09
CA THR A 99 2.87 12.43 1.78
C THR A 99 3.78 13.44 1.06
N LEU A 100 3.29 14.00 -0.04
CA LEU A 100 3.97 15.04 -0.82
C LEU A 100 3.52 16.45 -0.42
N GLU A 101 2.40 16.52 0.31
CA GLU A 101 1.84 17.76 0.85
C GLU A 101 1.43 17.56 2.32
N ALA A 102 1.38 18.66 3.07
CA ALA A 102 0.78 18.65 4.39
C ALA A 102 -0.75 18.52 4.28
N ASN A 103 -1.38 18.08 5.38
CA ASN A 103 -2.84 17.91 5.45
C ASN A 103 -3.40 16.97 4.37
N THR A 104 -2.69 15.89 4.10
CA THR A 104 -3.10 14.87 3.14
C THR A 104 -4.07 13.86 3.76
N LEU A 105 -5.16 13.52 3.04
CA LEU A 105 -6.15 12.53 3.42
C LEU A 105 -6.16 11.38 2.42
N VAL A 106 -5.76 10.20 2.87
CA VAL A 106 -5.74 8.96 2.09
C VAL A 106 -6.89 8.06 2.48
N GLN A 107 -7.55 7.48 1.49
CA GLN A 107 -8.62 6.49 1.63
C GLN A 107 -8.11 5.12 1.23
N TYR A 108 -8.42 4.11 2.06
CA TYR A 108 -8.23 2.70 1.75
C TYR A 108 -9.57 1.98 1.77
N LYS A 109 -9.85 1.20 0.73
CA LYS A 109 -10.95 0.24 0.71
C LYS A 109 -10.35 -1.16 0.64
N MET A 110 -10.75 -2.05 1.54
CA MET A 110 -10.11 -3.34 1.75
C MET A 110 -11.14 -4.47 1.69
N ASP A 111 -10.72 -5.61 1.15
CA ASP A 111 -11.55 -6.82 0.99
C ASP A 111 -11.50 -7.77 2.20
N ALA A 112 -10.69 -7.47 3.20
CA ALA A 112 -10.62 -8.20 4.46
C ALA A 112 -10.55 -7.23 5.63
N LEU A 113 -11.01 -7.66 6.80
CA LEU A 113 -10.88 -6.89 8.05
C LEU A 113 -9.42 -6.86 8.52
N TYR A 114 -9.07 -5.81 9.23
CA TYR A 114 -7.76 -5.71 9.86
C TYR A 114 -7.57 -6.81 10.92
N ALA A 115 -6.50 -7.57 10.78
CA ALA A 115 -6.10 -8.66 11.66
C ALA A 115 -4.66 -8.43 12.16
N PRO A 116 -4.47 -7.82 13.35
CA PRO A 116 -3.14 -7.46 13.85
C PRO A 116 -2.15 -8.62 13.90
N ALA A 117 -2.62 -9.84 14.23
CA ALA A 117 -1.80 -11.04 14.28
C ALA A 117 -1.27 -11.52 12.91
N SER A 118 -1.86 -11.02 11.82
CA SER A 118 -1.47 -11.35 10.44
C SER A 118 -0.68 -10.22 9.78
N GLU A 119 -0.39 -9.15 10.50
CA GLU A 119 0.31 -8.02 9.92
C GLU A 119 1.75 -8.37 9.56
N ILE A 120 2.17 -7.93 8.39
CA ILE A 120 3.55 -7.96 7.90
C ILE A 120 4.00 -6.51 7.78
N ALA A 121 5.15 -6.20 8.36
CA ALA A 121 5.79 -4.91 8.22
C ALA A 121 7.25 -5.10 7.78
N VAL A 122 7.65 -4.32 6.77
CA VAL A 122 9.04 -4.24 6.30
C VAL A 122 9.48 -2.79 6.29
N ARG A 123 10.73 -2.55 6.67
CA ARG A 123 11.30 -1.20 6.71
C ARG A 123 11.19 -0.51 5.35
N PHE A 124 10.66 0.71 5.37
CA PHE A 124 10.45 1.52 4.16
C PHE A 124 11.76 1.92 3.47
N ASP A 125 12.84 2.07 4.25
CA ASP A 125 14.17 2.53 3.82
C ASP A 125 15.17 1.37 3.62
N ASP A 126 14.70 0.12 3.55
CA ASP A 126 15.60 -1.02 3.37
C ASP A 126 16.35 -0.93 2.03
N PRO A 127 17.70 -0.98 2.05
CA PRO A 127 18.50 -0.82 0.85
C PRO A 127 18.32 -1.93 -0.18
N CYS A 128 17.85 -3.13 0.23
CA CYS A 128 17.55 -4.21 -0.69
C CYS A 128 16.35 -3.91 -1.59
N LEU A 129 15.46 -3.04 -1.17
CA LEU A 129 14.30 -2.60 -1.95
C LEU A 129 14.65 -1.42 -2.86
N GLY A 130 15.63 -0.59 -2.50
CA GLY A 130 16.11 0.53 -3.30
C GLY A 130 15.04 1.55 -3.66
N ILE A 131 14.04 1.75 -2.79
CA ILE A 131 12.93 2.66 -3.05
C ILE A 131 13.41 4.10 -2.94
N ASP A 132 13.23 4.87 -4.03
CA ASP A 132 13.45 6.31 -4.00
C ASP A 132 12.19 7.02 -3.49
N TRP A 133 12.23 7.43 -2.24
CA TRP A 133 11.16 8.22 -1.63
C TRP A 133 11.22 9.70 -2.01
N GLY A 134 12.21 10.14 -2.80
CA GLY A 134 12.41 11.54 -3.20
C GLY A 134 12.93 12.47 -2.08
N VAL A 135 13.22 11.92 -0.91
CA VAL A 135 13.87 12.58 0.24
C VAL A 135 14.68 11.54 1.01
N GLY A 136 15.68 11.98 1.79
CA GLY A 136 16.42 11.09 2.66
C GLY A 136 15.54 10.51 3.78
N ALA A 137 15.85 9.30 4.25
CA ALA A 137 15.08 8.62 5.29
C ALA A 137 15.00 9.43 6.60
N ASP A 138 16.06 10.18 6.92
CA ASP A 138 16.15 11.09 8.06
C ASP A 138 15.20 12.31 7.98
N ALA A 139 14.77 12.66 6.79
CA ALA A 139 13.77 13.71 6.56
C ALA A 139 12.32 13.20 6.60
N CYS A 140 12.12 11.89 6.72
CA CYS A 140 10.80 11.29 6.79
C CYS A 140 10.22 11.32 8.20
N VAL A 141 8.91 11.52 8.29
CA VAL A 141 8.15 11.38 9.52
C VAL A 141 7.56 9.97 9.54
N VAL A 142 8.03 9.13 10.44
CA VAL A 142 7.71 7.70 10.48
C VAL A 142 7.26 7.33 11.88
N SER A 143 6.34 6.38 12.01
CA SER A 143 5.94 5.86 13.33
C SER A 143 7.04 4.95 13.91
N ASP A 144 7.15 4.86 15.25
CA ASP A 144 8.08 3.96 15.92
C ASP A 144 7.90 2.52 15.43
N LYS A 145 6.65 2.08 15.26
CA LYS A 145 6.31 0.76 14.73
C LYS A 145 6.91 0.50 13.33
N ASP A 146 6.87 1.47 12.45
CA ASP A 146 7.40 1.33 11.08
C ASP A 146 8.94 1.42 11.08
N LEU A 147 9.52 2.15 12.02
CA LEU A 147 10.97 2.19 12.24
C LEU A 147 11.52 0.87 12.82
N GLU A 148 10.73 0.18 13.64
CA GLU A 148 11.08 -1.12 14.24
C GLU A 148 10.78 -2.30 13.31
N ALA A 149 10.18 -2.07 12.15
CA ALA A 149 9.88 -3.13 11.19
C ALA A 149 11.16 -3.85 10.72
N THR A 150 11.01 -5.12 10.37
CA THR A 150 12.15 -5.95 9.92
C THR A 150 12.66 -5.52 8.55
N GLY A 151 13.96 -5.76 8.28
CA GLY A 151 14.53 -5.56 6.95
C GLY A 151 14.01 -6.59 5.94
N PHE A 152 14.14 -6.27 4.66
CA PHE A 152 13.76 -7.16 3.57
C PHE A 152 14.77 -8.30 3.38
N SER A 153 16.03 -8.10 3.76
CA SER A 153 17.06 -9.15 3.75
C SER A 153 16.67 -10.28 4.71
N GLY A 154 16.45 -11.48 4.17
CA GLY A 154 15.98 -12.61 4.95
C GLY A 154 14.47 -12.64 5.21
N PHE A 155 13.72 -11.73 4.61
CA PHE A 155 12.25 -11.74 4.71
C PHE A 155 11.65 -12.99 4.05
N GLU A 156 10.95 -13.80 4.84
CA GLU A 156 10.23 -14.97 4.37
C GLU A 156 8.77 -14.63 4.08
N SER A 157 8.46 -14.45 2.81
CA SER A 157 7.09 -14.14 2.41
C SER A 157 6.16 -15.34 2.61
N PRO A 158 4.95 -15.16 3.16
CA PRO A 158 3.94 -16.20 3.22
C PRO A 158 3.18 -16.38 1.89
N PHE A 159 3.45 -15.56 0.88
CA PHE A 159 2.79 -15.61 -0.41
C PHE A 159 3.63 -16.37 -1.44
N ALA A 160 2.97 -17.18 -2.27
CA ALA A 160 3.56 -17.82 -3.44
C ALA A 160 2.93 -17.25 -4.71
N TYR A 161 3.74 -17.07 -5.74
CA TYR A 161 3.25 -16.74 -7.07
C TYR A 161 2.66 -18.00 -7.72
N ALA A 162 1.35 -17.99 -7.97
CA ALA A 162 0.73 -19.02 -8.80
C ALA A 162 0.89 -18.62 -10.26
N SER A 163 1.76 -19.32 -11.03
CA SER A 163 1.76 -19.16 -12.48
C SER A 163 0.38 -19.54 -13.02
N ALA A 164 -0.23 -18.67 -13.81
CA ALA A 164 -1.43 -19.03 -14.54
C ALA A 164 -1.10 -20.28 -15.40
N GLN A 165 -1.85 -21.37 -15.15
CA GLN A 165 -1.81 -22.56 -15.98
C GLN A 165 -2.54 -22.30 -17.29
#